data_c230ee36b1bddce87b44a2109e21b9ef
#
_entry.id   c230ee36b1bddce87b44a2109e21b9ef
#
_cell.length_a   1.000
_cell.length_b   1.000
_cell.length_c   1.000
_cell.angle_alpha   90.00
_cell.angle_beta   90.00
_cell.angle_gamma   90.00
#
_symmetry.space_group_name_H-M   'P 1'
#
loop_
_entity.id
_entity.type
_entity.pdbx_description
1 polymer ?
#
loop_
_entity_poly.entity_id
_entity_poly.type
_entity_poly.pdbx_seq_one_letter_code
_entity_poly.pdbx_strand_id
1 'polypeptide(L)'
;MANFMIRFLICNVFISGIIGILLIAKRIFKNNLSSRMQYNLWFLLLGLLAVPFIPFRLIGFPQIFSWLGSLRSSPSSDTATAIGEAVRVHRAGNTDWMNDFALSVNSETPSIAGYILLGIWTVGIFAMIILVIKSSLRLRNLEKSGLPLQNPEVRRLYHRCLEEMGIHRNIPVYSTAFLKSPIIVGLLKPCIYLPIHLISDYNESDMRYMLLHELQHYKHKDAVASYLMNLAGVVYWFNPLVWYALKEMRNDREVACDTSVLKMLEEDAYEDYGNTLINFAEKVSLTPFPFAAGLGGNMEQMKRRIINIASYEKPTFMKRIKGMTAFMLTAVLLLGFAPFISTYAADGSHYQWDSSSENVSYVDLSTYFGEYEGSFVLYDLENDAWSIHDMEHATLRVAPNSTYKIYDALFGLEEEIITPENSFIAWNGETYPFEAWNADQTLQSAMNSSVNWYFESVDEQLGAANISNYIEEIGYGNENISGDFSTYWMESSLKISPIEQVELLTRLQNNSLGFAPENINAVKDVICLSSSDAGTFYGKTGTGRVDGQDVNGWFIGYIETADNTYFFATNIGADSDATGGNATEITMSILSDMNIWK
;
A
#
# COMPACT_ATOMS: atom_id res chain seq x y z
N MET A 1 -8.69 11.82 -2.08
CA MET A 1 -9.34 11.60 -0.75
C MET A 1 -10.50 10.60 -0.84
N ALA A 2 -11.45 10.73 -1.79
CA ALA A 2 -12.55 9.77 -1.97
C ALA A 2 -12.02 8.35 -2.29
N ASN A 3 -11.09 8.24 -3.23
CA ASN A 3 -10.45 6.98 -3.62
C ASN A 3 -9.67 6.31 -2.48
N PHE A 4 -9.01 7.10 -1.62
CA PHE A 4 -8.35 6.58 -0.41
C PHE A 4 -9.34 5.82 0.48
N MET A 5 -10.55 6.35 0.69
CA MET A 5 -11.51 5.71 1.59
C MET A 5 -12.01 4.37 1.06
N ILE A 6 -12.24 4.27 -0.25
CA ILE A 6 -12.65 3.01 -0.88
C ILE A 6 -11.54 1.97 -0.77
N ARG A 7 -10.30 2.35 -1.12
CA ARG A 7 -9.12 1.49 -0.98
C ARG A 7 -8.91 1.06 0.48
N PHE A 8 -9.07 1.98 1.43
CA PHE A 8 -8.97 1.67 2.86
C PHE A 8 -10.01 0.64 3.31
N LEU A 9 -11.26 0.70 2.81
CA LEU A 9 -12.28 -0.31 3.10
C LEU A 9 -11.93 -1.68 2.50
N ILE A 10 -11.39 -1.72 1.30
CA ILE A 10 -10.89 -2.97 0.69
C ILE A 10 -9.74 -3.54 1.53
N CYS A 11 -8.77 -2.73 1.93
CA CYS A 11 -7.69 -3.15 2.83
C CYS A 11 -8.23 -3.74 4.14
N ASN A 12 -9.37 -3.26 4.65
CA ASN A 12 -9.98 -3.80 5.86
C ASN A 12 -10.49 -5.24 5.69
N VAL A 13 -10.89 -5.64 4.49
CA VAL A 13 -11.25 -7.04 4.20
C VAL A 13 -10.00 -7.92 4.32
N PHE A 14 -8.88 -7.49 3.71
CA PHE A 14 -7.61 -8.21 3.81
C PHE A 14 -7.06 -8.25 5.23
N ILE A 15 -7.11 -7.13 5.97
CA ILE A 15 -6.77 -7.06 7.39
C ILE A 15 -7.58 -8.08 8.20
N SER A 16 -8.87 -8.20 7.92
CA SER A 16 -9.75 -9.17 8.56
C SER A 16 -9.32 -10.62 8.26
N GLY A 17 -8.92 -10.91 7.03
CA GLY A 17 -8.32 -12.18 6.62
C GLY A 17 -7.01 -12.47 7.35
N ILE A 18 -6.11 -11.48 7.44
CA ILE A 18 -4.82 -11.59 8.17
C ILE A 18 -5.05 -11.88 9.65
N ILE A 19 -6.02 -11.23 10.29
CA ILE A 19 -6.40 -11.52 11.67
C ILE A 19 -6.84 -12.99 11.80
N GLY A 20 -7.67 -13.49 10.86
CA GLY A 20 -8.07 -14.89 10.81
C GLY A 20 -6.87 -15.85 10.69
N ILE A 21 -5.95 -15.57 9.78
CA ILE A 21 -4.72 -16.34 9.59
C ILE A 21 -3.87 -16.34 10.87
N LEU A 22 -3.67 -15.19 11.51
CA LEU A 22 -2.93 -15.08 12.78
C LEU A 22 -3.57 -15.92 13.88
N LEU A 23 -4.91 -15.89 14.03
CA LEU A 23 -5.62 -16.68 15.03
C LEU A 23 -5.50 -18.19 14.75
N ILE A 24 -5.58 -18.62 13.50
CA ILE A 24 -5.39 -20.02 13.07
C ILE A 24 -3.93 -20.44 13.36
N ALA A 25 -2.94 -19.64 12.96
CA ALA A 25 -1.53 -19.93 13.21
C ALA A 25 -1.25 -20.07 14.72
N LYS A 26 -1.77 -19.17 15.55
CA LYS A 26 -1.66 -19.26 17.02
C LYS A 26 -2.31 -20.53 17.58
N ARG A 27 -3.44 -20.96 17.01
CA ARG A 27 -4.10 -22.20 17.43
C ARG A 27 -3.31 -23.45 17.03
N ILE A 28 -2.75 -23.48 15.82
CA ILE A 28 -1.92 -24.60 15.32
C ILE A 28 -0.63 -24.71 16.14
N PHE A 29 0.06 -23.59 16.36
CA PHE A 29 1.35 -23.56 17.05
C PHE A 29 1.25 -23.33 18.56
N LYS A 30 0.05 -23.43 19.16
CA LYS A 30 -0.21 -23.16 20.58
C LYS A 30 0.79 -23.88 21.51
N ASN A 31 1.11 -25.14 21.25
CA ASN A 31 1.98 -25.97 22.07
C ASN A 31 3.48 -25.66 21.87
N ASN A 32 3.84 -25.02 20.77
CA ASN A 32 5.23 -24.69 20.41
C ASN A 32 5.59 -23.25 20.80
N LEU A 33 4.65 -22.32 20.61
CA LEU A 33 4.86 -20.90 20.91
C LEU A 33 4.79 -20.65 22.43
N SER A 34 5.80 -19.99 22.99
CA SER A 34 5.71 -19.49 24.36
C SER A 34 4.67 -18.37 24.47
N SER A 35 4.11 -18.15 25.68
CA SER A 35 3.12 -17.09 25.93
C SER A 35 3.64 -15.71 25.48
N ARG A 36 4.94 -15.44 25.67
CA ARG A 36 5.57 -14.19 25.21
C ARG A 36 5.65 -14.08 23.69
N MET A 37 5.93 -15.18 22.99
CA MET A 37 5.93 -15.19 21.51
C MET A 37 4.53 -14.98 20.96
N GLN A 38 3.51 -15.61 21.56
CA GLN A 38 2.11 -15.41 21.19
C GLN A 38 1.67 -13.95 21.33
N TYR A 39 2.11 -13.28 22.41
CA TYR A 39 1.88 -11.84 22.59
C TYR A 39 2.66 -11.00 21.57
N ASN A 40 3.92 -11.34 21.29
CA ASN A 40 4.74 -10.58 20.34
C ASN A 40 4.22 -10.63 18.90
N LEU A 41 3.52 -11.70 18.47
CA LEU A 41 2.88 -11.77 17.14
C LEU A 41 1.85 -10.66 16.93
N TRP A 42 1.21 -10.16 17.99
CA TRP A 42 0.26 -9.05 17.89
C TRP A 42 0.91 -7.72 17.51
N PHE A 43 2.19 -7.53 17.85
CA PHE A 43 2.90 -6.31 17.41
C PHE A 43 3.14 -6.30 15.91
N LEU A 44 3.30 -7.47 15.28
CA LEU A 44 3.33 -7.57 13.81
C LEU A 44 2.00 -7.14 13.21
N LEU A 45 0.88 -7.59 13.79
CA LEU A 45 -0.44 -7.13 13.36
C LEU A 45 -0.61 -5.62 13.53
N LEU A 46 -0.19 -5.05 14.68
CA LEU A 46 -0.24 -3.59 14.90
C LEU A 46 0.61 -2.83 13.86
N GLY A 47 1.77 -3.37 13.47
CA GLY A 47 2.57 -2.84 12.37
C GLY A 47 1.82 -2.89 11.03
N LEU A 48 1.20 -4.04 10.71
CA LEU A 48 0.41 -4.21 9.49
C LEU A 48 -0.82 -3.28 9.45
N LEU A 49 -1.45 -2.99 10.61
CA LEU A 49 -2.54 -2.00 10.69
C LEU A 49 -2.08 -0.56 10.36
N ALA A 50 -0.79 -0.25 10.44
CA ALA A 50 -0.27 1.06 10.06
C ALA A 50 0.02 1.17 8.56
N VAL A 51 0.23 0.05 7.86
CA VAL A 51 0.62 0.00 6.43
C VAL A 51 -0.31 0.80 5.51
N PRO A 52 -1.66 0.78 5.65
CA PRO A 52 -2.55 1.58 4.80
C PRO A 52 -2.30 3.10 4.84
N PHE A 53 -1.59 3.60 5.86
CA PHE A 53 -1.33 5.03 6.08
C PHE A 53 0.11 5.44 5.76
N ILE A 54 0.97 4.47 5.41
CA ILE A 54 2.39 4.73 5.12
C ILE A 54 2.59 4.69 3.60
N PRO A 55 3.10 5.76 2.96
CA PRO A 55 3.48 5.71 1.56
C PRO A 55 4.63 4.70 1.40
N PHE A 56 4.38 3.64 0.63
CA PHE A 56 5.29 2.49 0.48
C PHE A 56 6.63 2.87 -0.17
N ARG A 57 6.70 4.02 -0.87
CA ARG A 57 7.92 4.58 -1.47
C ARG A 57 9.05 4.85 -0.45
N LEU A 58 8.72 4.96 0.86
CA LEU A 58 9.71 5.20 1.93
C LEU A 58 10.36 3.93 2.48
N ILE A 59 9.87 2.76 2.09
CA ILE A 59 10.36 1.48 2.60
C ILE A 59 10.77 0.64 1.40
N GLY A 60 12.06 0.52 1.11
CA GLY A 60 12.63 -0.25 0.00
C GLY A 60 12.36 -1.78 0.06
N PHE A 61 11.10 -2.16 0.23
CA PHE A 61 10.64 -3.56 0.28
C PHE A 61 10.89 -4.36 -1.00
N PRO A 62 10.83 -3.79 -2.24
CA PRO A 62 11.19 -4.51 -3.44
C PRO A 62 12.61 -5.07 -3.42
N GLN A 63 13.56 -4.33 -2.83
CA GLN A 63 14.96 -4.73 -2.71
C GLN A 63 15.17 -5.90 -1.75
N ILE A 64 14.34 -6.05 -0.70
CA ILE A 64 14.42 -7.19 0.23
C ILE A 64 13.91 -8.48 -0.45
N PHE A 65 12.90 -8.39 -1.30
CA PHE A 65 12.39 -9.54 -2.04
C PHE A 65 13.27 -9.94 -3.23
N SER A 66 13.92 -8.99 -3.92
CA SER A 66 14.91 -9.29 -4.96
C SER A 66 16.13 -9.99 -4.36
N TRP A 67 16.58 -9.59 -3.16
CA TRP A 67 17.65 -10.29 -2.44
C TRP A 67 17.26 -11.72 -2.03
N LEU A 68 16.00 -11.98 -1.62
CA LEU A 68 15.52 -13.35 -1.36
C LEU A 68 15.43 -14.20 -2.65
N GLY A 69 15.13 -13.58 -3.80
CA GLY A 69 15.13 -14.20 -5.12
C GLY A 69 16.53 -14.60 -5.56
N SER A 70 17.54 -13.77 -5.27
CA SER A 70 18.94 -14.04 -5.61
C SER A 70 19.59 -15.16 -4.76
N LEU A 71 19.03 -15.49 -3.59
CA LEU A 71 19.47 -16.64 -2.78
C LEU A 71 19.04 -17.99 -3.38
N ARG A 72 18.21 -18.00 -4.43
CA ARG A 72 17.72 -19.22 -5.10
C ARG A 72 18.47 -19.57 -6.37
N SER A 73 19.39 -18.73 -6.83
CA SER A 73 20.29 -19.02 -7.95
C SER A 73 21.59 -19.66 -7.46
N SER A 74 21.61 -20.98 -7.36
CA SER A 74 22.86 -21.74 -7.31
C SER A 74 23.56 -21.61 -8.67
N PRO A 75 24.87 -21.38 -8.72
CA PRO A 75 25.61 -21.38 -9.96
C PRO A 75 25.80 -22.82 -10.43
N SER A 76 25.13 -23.23 -11.48
CA SER A 76 25.55 -24.39 -12.27
C SER A 76 26.32 -23.88 -13.47
N SER A 77 27.61 -24.24 -13.46
CA SER A 77 28.58 -24.02 -14.51
C SER A 77 28.27 -24.80 -15.79
N ASP A 78 28.57 -24.14 -16.92
CA ASP A 78 29.11 -24.62 -18.18
C ASP A 78 28.28 -25.55 -19.09
N THR A 79 27.98 -25.13 -20.23
CA THR A 79 28.63 -25.25 -21.56
C THR A 79 27.61 -24.92 -22.67
N ALA A 80 28.10 -24.17 -23.59
CA ALA A 80 27.43 -23.68 -24.79
C ALA A 80 26.90 -24.79 -25.71
N THR A 81 25.73 -24.55 -26.30
CA THR A 81 25.59 -24.58 -27.78
C THR A 81 24.20 -23.96 -28.13
N ALA A 82 24.27 -23.11 -29.14
CA ALA A 82 23.14 -22.39 -29.69
C ALA A 82 22.05 -23.31 -30.23
N ILE A 83 20.81 -22.96 -29.97
CA ILE A 83 19.67 -22.94 -30.91
C ILE A 83 18.56 -22.22 -30.16
N GLY A 84 17.96 -21.19 -30.83
CA GLY A 84 16.94 -20.32 -30.22
C GLY A 84 15.65 -21.05 -29.89
N GLU A 85 15.21 -20.80 -28.70
CA GLU A 85 13.81 -20.78 -28.26
C GLU A 85 13.79 -19.91 -27.01
N ALA A 86 13.21 -18.73 -27.15
CA ALA A 86 12.95 -17.84 -26.03
C ALA A 86 11.95 -18.51 -25.09
N VAL A 87 12.46 -19.16 -24.04
CA VAL A 87 11.63 -19.63 -22.93
C VAL A 87 11.14 -18.38 -22.19
N ARG A 88 9.91 -18.00 -22.46
CA ARG A 88 9.14 -17.02 -21.66
C ARG A 88 9.10 -17.52 -20.22
N VAL A 89 9.81 -16.87 -19.34
CA VAL A 89 9.59 -17.01 -17.91
C VAL A 89 8.26 -16.33 -17.63
N HIS A 90 7.19 -17.12 -17.56
CA HIS A 90 5.97 -16.70 -16.92
C HIS A 90 6.30 -16.29 -15.48
N ARG A 91 6.39 -15.01 -15.22
CA ARG A 91 6.18 -14.47 -13.88
C ARG A 91 4.71 -14.71 -13.55
N ALA A 92 4.40 -15.87 -12.99
CA ALA A 92 3.14 -16.11 -12.31
C ALA A 92 3.10 -15.22 -11.07
N GLY A 93 2.77 -13.96 -11.24
CA GLY A 93 2.39 -13.04 -10.20
C GLY A 93 0.86 -13.06 -10.10
N ASN A 94 0.34 -13.86 -9.17
CA ASN A 94 -1.09 -13.95 -8.79
C ASN A 94 -1.62 -12.64 -8.16
N THR A 95 -1.18 -11.48 -8.63
CA THR A 95 -1.57 -10.16 -8.09
C THR A 95 -2.45 -9.35 -9.05
N ASP A 96 -2.53 -9.73 -10.32
CA ASP A 96 -3.22 -8.96 -11.35
C ASP A 96 -4.73 -8.83 -11.07
N TRP A 97 -5.42 -9.93 -10.69
CA TRP A 97 -6.86 -9.88 -10.39
C TRP A 97 -7.23 -8.90 -9.28
N MET A 98 -6.31 -8.60 -8.37
CA MET A 98 -6.55 -7.72 -7.23
C MET A 98 -6.26 -6.27 -7.58
N ASN A 99 -5.28 -6.03 -8.45
CA ASN A 99 -5.06 -4.73 -9.07
C ASN A 99 -6.24 -4.39 -9.99
N ASP A 100 -6.71 -5.34 -10.80
CA ASP A 100 -7.91 -5.21 -11.64
C ASP A 100 -9.16 -4.93 -10.82
N PHE A 101 -9.35 -5.64 -9.70
CA PHE A 101 -10.46 -5.39 -8.79
C PHE A 101 -10.37 -4.01 -8.14
N ALA A 102 -9.18 -3.59 -7.69
CA ALA A 102 -8.96 -2.27 -7.10
C ALA A 102 -9.13 -1.14 -8.13
N LEU A 103 -8.71 -1.36 -9.38
CA LEU A 103 -8.88 -0.43 -10.50
C LEU A 103 -10.35 -0.38 -10.96
N SER A 104 -11.02 -1.53 -11.10
CA SER A 104 -12.44 -1.62 -11.46
C SER A 104 -13.34 -0.93 -10.45
N VAL A 105 -13.07 -1.10 -9.14
CA VAL A 105 -13.81 -0.40 -8.07
C VAL A 105 -13.54 1.11 -8.11
N ASN A 106 -12.39 1.54 -8.64
CA ASN A 106 -12.00 2.95 -8.71
C ASN A 106 -12.64 3.69 -9.90
N SER A 107 -12.92 2.99 -11.01
CA SER A 107 -13.47 3.58 -12.23
C SER A 107 -14.98 3.83 -12.20
N GLU A 108 -15.73 3.10 -11.36
CA GLU A 108 -17.20 3.15 -11.37
C GLU A 108 -17.85 3.81 -10.14
N THR A 109 -17.09 4.18 -9.11
CA THR A 109 -17.71 4.76 -7.90
C THR A 109 -17.82 6.28 -7.99
N PRO A 110 -19.04 6.82 -7.84
CA PRO A 110 -19.22 8.27 -7.76
C PRO A 110 -18.35 8.86 -6.64
N SER A 111 -17.62 9.90 -6.93
CA SER A 111 -16.80 10.65 -5.96
C SER A 111 -17.58 11.01 -4.69
N ILE A 112 -18.88 11.22 -4.81
CA ILE A 112 -19.82 11.51 -3.72
C ILE A 112 -19.87 10.37 -2.69
N ALA A 113 -19.92 9.11 -3.11
CA ALA A 113 -19.96 7.98 -2.16
C ALA A 113 -18.67 7.89 -1.33
N GLY A 114 -17.51 8.12 -1.94
CA GLY A 114 -16.22 8.16 -1.24
C GLY A 114 -16.15 9.29 -0.20
N TYR A 115 -16.67 10.47 -0.51
CA TYR A 115 -16.73 11.58 0.44
C TYR A 115 -17.69 11.32 1.60
N ILE A 116 -18.86 10.71 1.36
CA ILE A 116 -19.79 10.30 2.41
C ILE A 116 -19.14 9.30 3.37
N LEU A 117 -18.49 8.27 2.84
CA LEU A 117 -17.78 7.26 3.62
C LEU A 117 -16.64 7.87 4.45
N LEU A 118 -15.88 8.78 3.85
CA LEU A 118 -14.83 9.52 4.56
C LEU A 118 -15.42 10.37 5.71
N GLY A 119 -16.55 11.03 5.46
CA GLY A 119 -17.26 11.81 6.48
C GLY A 119 -17.71 10.92 7.66
N ILE A 120 -18.34 9.78 7.38
CA ILE A 120 -18.78 8.82 8.42
C ILE A 120 -17.57 8.31 9.23
N TRP A 121 -16.49 7.92 8.55
CA TRP A 121 -15.27 7.44 9.21
C TRP A 121 -14.65 8.51 10.11
N THR A 122 -14.55 9.75 9.63
CA THR A 122 -14.00 10.88 10.38
C THR A 122 -14.84 11.19 11.62
N VAL A 123 -16.17 11.21 11.50
CA VAL A 123 -17.09 11.42 12.64
C VAL A 123 -16.90 10.31 13.69
N GLY A 124 -16.77 9.06 13.24
CA GLY A 124 -16.50 7.93 14.14
C GLY A 124 -15.18 8.06 14.89
N ILE A 125 -14.10 8.50 14.21
CA ILE A 125 -12.81 8.79 14.85
C ILE A 125 -12.96 9.86 15.92
N PHE A 126 -13.63 10.99 15.63
CA PHE A 126 -13.85 12.04 16.60
C PHE A 126 -14.63 11.55 17.82
N ALA A 127 -15.69 10.75 17.61
CA ALA A 127 -16.43 10.13 18.70
C ALA A 127 -15.54 9.25 19.58
N MET A 128 -14.69 8.41 18.96
CA MET A 128 -13.76 7.56 19.68
C MET A 128 -12.68 8.35 20.43
N ILE A 129 -12.14 9.41 19.84
CA ILE A 129 -11.19 10.31 20.51
C ILE A 129 -11.83 10.92 21.76
N ILE A 130 -13.07 11.40 21.66
CA ILE A 130 -13.81 11.96 22.82
C ILE A 130 -13.95 10.91 23.93
N LEU A 131 -14.26 9.65 23.59
CA LEU A 131 -14.35 8.55 24.57
C LEU A 131 -13.00 8.26 25.23
N VAL A 132 -11.91 8.26 24.45
CA VAL A 132 -10.53 8.06 24.98
C VAL A 132 -10.14 9.22 25.90
N ILE A 133 -10.42 10.47 25.51
CA ILE A 133 -10.16 11.66 26.36
C ILE A 133 -10.96 11.57 27.66
N LYS A 134 -12.25 11.24 27.57
CA LYS A 134 -13.11 11.07 28.77
C LYS A 134 -12.59 9.99 29.70
N SER A 135 -12.11 8.86 29.16
CA SER A 135 -11.48 7.78 29.91
C SER A 135 -10.17 8.25 30.57
N SER A 136 -9.34 8.99 29.83
CA SER A 136 -8.07 9.53 30.34
C SER A 136 -8.30 10.58 31.45
N LEU A 137 -9.31 11.42 31.33
CA LEU A 137 -9.68 12.38 32.37
C LEU A 137 -10.15 11.69 33.66
N ARG A 138 -10.91 10.58 33.54
CA ARG A 138 -11.30 9.76 34.69
C ARG A 138 -10.06 9.18 35.39
N LEU A 139 -9.11 8.66 34.61
CA LEU A 139 -7.86 8.13 35.15
C LEU A 139 -7.06 9.21 35.88
N ARG A 140 -6.94 10.42 35.32
CA ARG A 140 -6.27 11.55 35.98
C ARG A 140 -6.93 11.94 37.30
N ASN A 141 -8.25 11.82 37.41
CA ASN A 141 -8.95 12.09 38.69
C ASN A 141 -8.63 11.02 39.73
N LEU A 142 -8.46 9.74 39.32
CA LEU A 142 -7.97 8.67 40.19
C LEU A 142 -6.53 8.94 40.65
N GLU A 143 -5.64 9.36 39.74
CA GLU A 143 -4.25 9.72 40.07
C GLU A 143 -4.18 10.81 41.12
N LYS A 144 -5.03 11.84 41.04
CA LYS A 144 -5.10 12.95 42.02
C LYS A 144 -5.59 12.51 43.41
N SER A 145 -6.29 11.38 43.51
CA SER A 145 -6.79 10.82 44.78
C SER A 145 -5.77 9.90 45.47
N GLY A 146 -4.64 9.62 44.82
CA GLY A 146 -3.60 8.76 45.37
C GLY A 146 -2.82 9.43 46.51
N LEU A 147 -2.71 8.76 47.61
CA LEU A 147 -1.89 9.17 48.76
C LEU A 147 -0.56 8.40 48.75
N PRO A 148 0.57 9.02 49.05
CA PRO A 148 1.83 8.30 49.17
C PRO A 148 1.69 7.11 50.11
N LEU A 149 2.26 5.97 49.73
CA LEU A 149 2.19 4.74 50.52
C LEU A 149 2.87 4.95 51.87
N GLN A 150 2.09 4.88 52.97
CA GLN A 150 2.57 5.11 54.37
C GLN A 150 3.03 3.82 55.03
N ASN A 151 2.46 2.65 54.68
CA ASN A 151 2.80 1.39 55.33
C ASN A 151 4.28 1.02 55.11
N PRO A 152 5.12 0.94 56.18
CA PRO A 152 6.55 0.69 56.05
C PRO A 152 6.87 -0.74 55.62
N GLU A 153 6.01 -1.71 55.94
CA GLU A 153 6.21 -3.12 55.57
C GLU A 153 6.01 -3.33 54.08
N VAL A 154 4.91 -2.81 53.56
CA VAL A 154 4.61 -2.88 52.10
C VAL A 154 5.66 -2.10 51.32
N ARG A 155 6.17 -0.97 51.86
CA ARG A 155 7.24 -0.21 51.19
C ARG A 155 8.55 -1.00 51.13
N ARG A 156 8.92 -1.69 52.21
CA ARG A 156 10.11 -2.56 52.23
C ARG A 156 9.96 -3.74 51.29
N LEU A 157 8.79 -4.37 51.27
CA LEU A 157 8.47 -5.44 50.34
C LEU A 157 8.58 -4.97 48.88
N TYR A 158 8.03 -3.80 48.59
CA TYR A 158 8.12 -3.21 47.26
C TYR A 158 9.56 -2.96 46.81
N HIS A 159 10.43 -2.43 47.68
CA HIS A 159 11.84 -2.23 47.33
C HIS A 159 12.55 -3.58 47.09
N ARG A 160 12.25 -4.61 47.84
CA ARG A 160 12.75 -5.97 47.58
C ARG A 160 12.31 -6.50 46.22
N CYS A 161 11.05 -6.28 45.82
CA CYS A 161 10.56 -6.68 44.50
C CYS A 161 11.28 -5.92 43.36
N LEU A 162 11.58 -4.63 43.53
CA LEU A 162 12.36 -3.86 42.57
C LEU A 162 13.79 -4.42 42.37
N GLU A 163 14.46 -4.73 43.49
CA GLU A 163 15.81 -5.32 43.48
C GLU A 163 15.80 -6.71 42.85
N GLU A 164 14.85 -7.57 43.21
CA GLU A 164 14.65 -8.91 42.66
C GLU A 164 14.45 -8.87 41.12
N MET A 165 13.76 -7.85 40.62
CA MET A 165 13.52 -7.66 39.19
C MET A 165 14.64 -6.91 38.47
N GLY A 166 15.65 -6.38 39.17
CA GLY A 166 16.72 -5.57 38.61
C GLY A 166 16.22 -4.22 38.07
N ILE A 167 15.22 -3.62 38.72
CA ILE A 167 14.66 -2.31 38.33
C ILE A 167 15.34 -1.23 39.18
N HIS A 168 16.28 -0.51 38.61
CA HIS A 168 17.03 0.55 39.29
C HIS A 168 16.30 1.89 39.36
N ARG A 169 15.24 2.06 38.59
CA ARG A 169 14.44 3.29 38.57
C ARG A 169 13.52 3.31 39.79
N ASN A 170 13.52 4.43 40.51
CA ASN A 170 12.55 4.64 41.60
C ASN A 170 11.18 4.95 40.95
N ILE A 171 10.21 4.04 41.12
CA ILE A 171 8.83 4.19 40.65
C ILE A 171 7.97 4.56 41.86
N PRO A 172 7.33 5.74 41.90
CA PRO A 172 6.47 6.14 43.02
C PRO A 172 5.29 5.18 43.21
N VAL A 173 4.95 4.90 44.45
CA VAL A 173 3.81 4.05 44.83
C VAL A 173 2.85 4.86 45.68
N TYR A 174 1.59 4.81 45.30
CA TYR A 174 0.48 5.48 45.96
C TYR A 174 -0.56 4.47 46.43
N SER A 175 -1.29 4.79 47.48
CA SER A 175 -2.47 4.04 47.91
C SER A 175 -3.73 4.80 47.56
N THR A 176 -4.80 4.09 47.15
CA THR A 176 -6.10 4.70 46.81
C THR A 176 -7.25 3.77 47.17
N ALA A 177 -8.40 4.37 47.58
CA ALA A 177 -9.61 3.61 47.86
C ALA A 177 -10.48 3.38 46.60
N PHE A 178 -10.17 4.05 45.48
CA PHE A 178 -11.01 4.05 44.30
C PHE A 178 -10.68 2.96 43.27
N LEU A 179 -9.62 2.18 43.53
CA LEU A 179 -9.24 1.04 42.67
C LEU A 179 -9.61 -0.29 43.35
N LYS A 180 -9.92 -1.26 42.50
CA LYS A 180 -10.15 -2.64 42.93
C LYS A 180 -8.90 -3.54 42.76
N SER A 181 -8.03 -3.19 41.81
CA SER A 181 -6.80 -3.92 41.48
C SER A 181 -5.61 -2.95 41.49
N PRO A 182 -4.41 -3.43 41.79
CA PRO A 182 -3.21 -2.68 41.51
C PRO A 182 -3.15 -2.29 40.06
N ILE A 183 -2.59 -1.14 39.74
CA ILE A 183 -2.33 -0.72 38.39
C ILE A 183 -1.02 0.05 38.31
N ILE A 184 -0.32 -0.10 37.20
CA ILE A 184 0.76 0.80 36.83
C ILE A 184 0.29 1.75 35.73
N VAL A 185 0.50 3.05 35.93
CA VAL A 185 0.03 4.12 35.04
C VAL A 185 1.18 5.05 34.70
N GLY A 186 1.15 5.62 33.51
CA GLY A 186 2.12 6.60 33.05
C GLY A 186 3.17 6.03 32.11
N LEU A 187 3.31 6.65 30.92
CA LEU A 187 4.28 6.24 29.90
C LEU A 187 5.70 6.77 30.23
N LEU A 188 5.80 8.07 30.51
CA LEU A 188 7.08 8.74 30.78
C LEU A 188 7.43 8.77 32.26
N LYS A 189 6.42 8.89 33.12
CA LYS A 189 6.54 8.92 34.58
C LYS A 189 5.65 7.83 35.16
N PRO A 190 6.08 6.57 35.14
CA PRO A 190 5.29 5.46 35.67
C PRO A 190 5.09 5.61 37.18
N CYS A 191 3.86 5.34 37.62
CA CYS A 191 3.47 5.30 39.03
C CYS A 191 2.63 4.04 39.28
N ILE A 192 2.77 3.42 40.46
CA ILE A 192 1.95 2.28 40.87
C ILE A 192 0.89 2.77 41.87
N TYR A 193 -0.34 2.36 41.65
CA TYR A 193 -1.47 2.63 42.56
C TYR A 193 -1.95 1.32 43.15
N LEU A 194 -1.90 1.23 44.49
CA LEU A 194 -2.35 0.08 45.27
C LEU A 194 -3.67 0.37 45.95
N PRO A 195 -4.67 -0.49 45.80
CA PRO A 195 -5.91 -0.39 46.59
C PRO A 195 -5.64 -0.52 48.08
N ILE A 196 -6.27 0.34 48.91
CA ILE A 196 -6.07 0.36 50.35
C ILE A 196 -6.46 -0.99 51.00
N HIS A 197 -7.55 -1.62 50.52
CA HIS A 197 -8.01 -2.91 51.05
C HIS A 197 -7.00 -4.06 50.81
N LEU A 198 -6.15 -3.97 49.79
CA LEU A 198 -5.11 -4.97 49.57
C LEU A 198 -4.02 -4.91 50.65
N ILE A 199 -3.76 -3.71 51.19
CA ILE A 199 -2.75 -3.50 52.22
C ILE A 199 -3.17 -4.10 53.57
N SER A 200 -4.51 -4.17 53.81
CA SER A 200 -5.06 -4.71 55.06
C SER A 200 -5.43 -6.19 55.00
N ASP A 201 -5.81 -6.70 53.82
CA ASP A 201 -6.50 -7.98 53.69
C ASP A 201 -5.59 -9.12 53.19
N TYR A 202 -4.37 -8.83 52.75
CA TYR A 202 -3.46 -9.81 52.15
C TYR A 202 -2.17 -9.98 52.97
N ASN A 203 -1.65 -11.21 52.97
CA ASN A 203 -0.36 -11.53 53.57
C ASN A 203 0.80 -11.03 52.72
N GLU A 204 2.03 -11.12 53.25
CA GLU A 204 3.24 -10.63 52.58
C GLU A 204 3.51 -11.35 51.24
N SER A 205 3.24 -12.67 51.15
CA SER A 205 3.46 -13.48 49.95
C SER A 205 2.52 -13.09 48.84
N ASP A 206 1.21 -12.95 49.12
CA ASP A 206 0.21 -12.53 48.13
C ASP A 206 0.52 -11.13 47.63
N MET A 207 0.88 -10.20 48.51
CA MET A 207 1.27 -8.84 48.13
C MET A 207 2.51 -8.83 47.23
N ARG A 208 3.50 -9.67 47.53
CA ARG A 208 4.71 -9.84 46.72
C ARG A 208 4.33 -10.31 45.30
N TYR A 209 3.49 -11.31 45.18
CA TYR A 209 3.07 -11.84 43.88
C TYR A 209 2.34 -10.78 43.02
N MET A 210 1.46 -10.00 43.61
CA MET A 210 0.77 -8.91 42.95
C MET A 210 1.76 -7.81 42.48
N LEU A 211 2.70 -7.42 43.33
CA LEU A 211 3.72 -6.42 43.00
C LEU A 211 4.64 -6.90 41.89
N LEU A 212 5.07 -8.16 41.90
CA LEU A 212 5.87 -8.75 40.84
C LEU A 212 5.10 -8.74 39.50
N HIS A 213 3.79 -9.04 39.52
CA HIS A 213 2.94 -8.99 38.32
C HIS A 213 2.86 -7.58 37.73
N GLU A 214 2.56 -6.55 38.53
CA GLU A 214 2.50 -5.17 38.09
C GLU A 214 3.85 -4.64 37.58
N LEU A 215 4.93 -5.00 38.24
CA LEU A 215 6.28 -4.64 37.81
C LEU A 215 6.69 -5.33 36.49
N GLN A 216 6.12 -6.52 36.16
CA GLN A 216 6.32 -7.13 34.84
C GLN A 216 5.68 -6.30 33.73
N HIS A 217 4.50 -5.71 33.95
CA HIS A 217 3.90 -4.78 32.99
C HIS A 217 4.83 -3.59 32.68
N TYR A 218 5.50 -3.05 33.71
CA TYR A 218 6.51 -2.01 33.53
C TYR A 218 7.69 -2.51 32.68
N LYS A 219 8.28 -3.66 33.06
CA LYS A 219 9.44 -4.25 32.39
C LYS A 219 9.15 -4.57 30.91
N HIS A 220 7.92 -4.96 30.60
CA HIS A 220 7.45 -5.28 29.27
C HIS A 220 7.04 -4.04 28.45
N LYS A 221 7.03 -2.85 29.05
CA LYS A 221 6.56 -1.60 28.44
C LYS A 221 5.11 -1.67 27.96
N ASP A 222 4.24 -2.36 28.68
CA ASP A 222 2.85 -2.63 28.29
C ASP A 222 2.00 -1.35 28.21
N ALA A 223 2.44 -0.25 28.82
CA ALA A 223 1.85 1.07 28.62
C ALA A 223 1.93 1.50 27.15
N VAL A 224 3.08 1.32 26.48
CA VAL A 224 3.24 1.63 25.05
C VAL A 224 2.29 0.78 24.21
N ALA A 225 2.23 -0.53 24.46
CA ALA A 225 1.31 -1.43 23.78
C ALA A 225 -0.15 -1.00 23.94
N SER A 226 -0.54 -0.53 25.13
CA SER A 226 -1.89 -0.04 25.41
C SER A 226 -2.22 1.22 24.60
N TYR A 227 -1.29 2.16 24.44
CA TYR A 227 -1.48 3.33 23.57
C TYR A 227 -1.64 2.94 22.10
N LEU A 228 -0.80 2.03 21.58
CA LEU A 228 -0.89 1.53 20.22
C LEU A 228 -2.23 0.80 19.97
N MET A 229 -2.66 -0.05 20.92
CA MET A 229 -3.97 -0.70 20.85
C MET A 229 -5.13 0.30 20.83
N ASN A 230 -5.05 1.37 21.64
CA ASN A 230 -6.08 2.40 21.65
C ASN A 230 -6.10 3.17 20.33
N LEU A 231 -4.93 3.51 19.76
CA LEU A 231 -4.83 4.15 18.45
C LEU A 231 -5.46 3.27 17.37
N ALA A 232 -5.11 1.98 17.32
CA ALA A 232 -5.71 1.04 16.39
C ALA A 232 -7.24 0.95 16.57
N GLY A 233 -7.73 0.91 17.81
CA GLY A 233 -9.17 0.92 18.11
C GLY A 233 -9.90 2.19 17.69
N VAL A 234 -9.23 3.35 17.70
CA VAL A 234 -9.78 4.63 17.21
C VAL A 234 -9.86 4.63 15.69
N VAL A 235 -8.80 4.24 15.00
CA VAL A 235 -8.72 4.25 13.53
C VAL A 235 -9.67 3.22 12.92
N TYR A 236 -9.70 2.01 13.48
CA TYR A 236 -10.49 0.85 13.02
C TYR A 236 -11.76 0.64 13.83
N TRP A 237 -12.36 1.73 14.32
CA TRP A 237 -13.54 1.70 15.20
C TRP A 237 -14.69 0.87 14.66
N PHE A 238 -14.84 0.79 13.36
CA PHE A 238 -15.92 0.09 12.65
C PHE A 238 -15.62 -1.39 12.37
N ASN A 239 -14.36 -1.86 12.56
CA ASN A 239 -14.00 -3.25 12.23
C ASN A 239 -14.08 -4.16 13.48
N PRO A 240 -15.07 -5.07 13.57
CA PRO A 240 -15.25 -5.93 14.74
C PRO A 240 -14.12 -6.94 14.94
N LEU A 241 -13.45 -7.39 13.86
CA LEU A 241 -12.34 -8.33 13.96
C LEU A 241 -11.08 -7.68 14.55
N VAL A 242 -10.85 -6.40 14.26
CA VAL A 242 -9.78 -5.63 14.93
C VAL A 242 -10.09 -5.54 16.43
N TRP A 243 -11.30 -5.25 16.83
CA TRP A 243 -11.68 -5.24 18.26
C TRP A 243 -11.48 -6.59 18.94
N TYR A 244 -11.83 -7.66 18.24
CA TYR A 244 -11.58 -9.02 18.74
C TYR A 244 -10.08 -9.30 18.88
N ALA A 245 -9.27 -8.92 17.89
CA ALA A 245 -7.81 -9.05 17.94
C ALA A 245 -7.20 -8.26 19.10
N LEU A 246 -7.63 -7.02 19.32
CA LEU A 246 -7.19 -6.18 20.45
C LEU A 246 -7.58 -6.77 21.81
N LYS A 247 -8.75 -7.43 21.90
CA LYS A 247 -9.18 -8.16 23.10
C LYS A 247 -8.26 -9.37 23.35
N GLU A 248 -8.00 -10.18 22.33
CA GLU A 248 -7.10 -11.34 22.45
C GLU A 248 -5.67 -10.92 22.75
N MET A 249 -5.19 -9.81 22.20
CA MET A 249 -3.88 -9.25 22.55
C MET A 249 -3.78 -8.88 24.03
N ARG A 250 -4.85 -8.30 24.61
CA ARG A 250 -4.89 -8.00 26.06
C ARG A 250 -4.84 -9.30 26.89
N ASN A 251 -5.58 -10.33 26.47
CA ASN A 251 -5.57 -11.62 27.15
C ASN A 251 -4.17 -12.27 27.14
N ASP A 252 -3.51 -12.27 25.98
CA ASP A 252 -2.15 -12.82 25.85
C ASP A 252 -1.11 -12.02 26.63
N ARG A 253 -1.31 -10.71 26.77
CA ARG A 253 -0.46 -9.84 27.60
C ARG A 253 -0.46 -10.30 29.06
N GLU A 254 -1.64 -10.51 29.64
CA GLU A 254 -1.79 -11.00 31.02
C GLU A 254 -1.10 -12.37 31.20
N VAL A 255 -1.35 -13.30 30.28
CA VAL A 255 -0.72 -14.63 30.31
C VAL A 255 0.81 -14.55 30.15
N ALA A 256 1.31 -13.61 29.35
CA ALA A 256 2.74 -13.38 29.19
C ALA A 256 3.38 -12.76 30.46
N CYS A 257 2.65 -11.89 31.17
CA CYS A 257 3.08 -11.35 32.47
C CYS A 257 3.12 -12.45 33.53
N ASP A 258 2.05 -13.26 33.64
CA ASP A 258 2.04 -14.42 34.56
C ASP A 258 3.22 -15.37 34.32
N THR A 259 3.43 -15.73 33.03
CA THR A 259 4.56 -16.59 32.64
C THR A 259 5.92 -15.96 33.03
N SER A 260 6.04 -14.64 33.00
CA SER A 260 7.28 -13.95 33.41
C SER A 260 7.48 -13.93 34.92
N VAL A 261 6.41 -13.87 35.71
CA VAL A 261 6.44 -14.04 37.15
C VAL A 261 6.86 -15.48 37.50
N LEU A 262 6.21 -16.50 36.89
CA LEU A 262 6.52 -17.91 37.12
C LEU A 262 7.99 -18.26 36.84
N LYS A 263 8.63 -17.60 35.87
CA LYS A 263 10.07 -17.79 35.61
C LYS A 263 10.98 -17.32 36.76
N MET A 264 10.49 -16.42 37.60
CA MET A 264 11.22 -15.89 38.76
C MET A 264 10.94 -16.68 40.02
N LEU A 265 9.84 -17.43 40.06
CA LEU A 265 9.43 -18.24 41.18
C LEU A 265 10.03 -19.66 41.12
N GLU A 266 10.10 -20.31 42.28
CA GLU A 266 10.37 -21.74 42.39
C GLU A 266 9.08 -22.54 42.10
N GLU A 267 9.20 -23.83 41.75
CA GLU A 267 8.08 -24.64 41.28
C GLU A 267 7.00 -24.84 42.36
N ASP A 268 7.39 -24.92 43.62
CA ASP A 268 6.50 -25.01 44.79
C ASP A 268 5.64 -23.75 44.99
N ALA A 269 6.10 -22.59 44.55
CA ALA A 269 5.38 -21.32 44.63
C ALA A 269 4.36 -21.09 43.53
N TYR A 270 4.27 -21.94 42.48
CA TYR A 270 3.36 -21.74 41.36
C TYR A 270 1.88 -21.87 41.78
N GLU A 271 1.56 -22.82 42.62
CA GLU A 271 0.23 -23.02 43.18
C GLU A 271 -0.22 -21.84 44.03
N ASP A 272 0.67 -21.35 44.89
CA ASP A 272 0.40 -20.19 45.74
C ASP A 272 0.14 -18.92 44.90
N TYR A 273 0.92 -18.71 43.86
CA TYR A 273 0.69 -17.61 42.90
C TYR A 273 -0.69 -17.74 42.22
N GLY A 274 -1.05 -18.94 41.77
CA GLY A 274 -2.36 -19.21 41.17
C GLY A 274 -3.51 -18.94 42.13
N ASN A 275 -3.39 -19.42 43.38
CA ASN A 275 -4.38 -19.21 44.43
C ASN A 275 -4.53 -17.72 44.79
N THR A 276 -3.42 -16.96 44.86
CA THR A 276 -3.47 -15.51 45.05
C THR A 276 -4.31 -14.83 44.00
N LEU A 277 -4.15 -15.18 42.69
CA LEU A 277 -4.94 -14.61 41.60
C LEU A 277 -6.43 -14.98 41.67
N ILE A 278 -6.74 -16.23 42.08
CA ILE A 278 -8.13 -16.68 42.25
C ILE A 278 -8.80 -15.89 43.40
N ASN A 279 -8.17 -15.85 44.57
CA ASN A 279 -8.67 -15.14 45.75
C ASN A 279 -8.88 -13.64 45.44
N PHE A 280 -7.96 -13.06 44.69
CA PHE A 280 -8.06 -11.68 44.21
C PHE A 280 -9.26 -11.48 43.29
N ALA A 281 -9.42 -12.33 42.28
CA ALA A 281 -10.53 -12.26 41.34
C ALA A 281 -11.90 -12.41 42.02
N GLU A 282 -12.01 -13.29 43.00
CA GLU A 282 -13.21 -13.48 43.81
C GLU A 282 -13.59 -12.22 44.56
N LYS A 283 -12.65 -11.64 45.32
CA LYS A 283 -12.87 -10.39 46.06
C LYS A 283 -13.26 -9.20 45.14
N VAL A 284 -12.63 -9.10 43.98
CA VAL A 284 -12.97 -8.04 42.98
C VAL A 284 -14.36 -8.23 42.42
N SER A 285 -14.84 -9.48 42.22
CA SER A 285 -16.16 -9.79 41.64
C SER A 285 -17.31 -9.52 42.63
N LEU A 286 -17.09 -9.72 43.93
CA LEU A 286 -18.10 -9.58 44.98
C LEU A 286 -18.43 -8.13 45.34
N THR A 287 -17.66 -7.14 44.88
CA THR A 287 -17.90 -5.72 45.24
C THR A 287 -18.81 -5.04 44.21
N PRO A 288 -20.03 -4.57 44.61
CA PRO A 288 -20.98 -3.93 43.72
C PRO A 288 -20.59 -2.47 43.46
N PHE A 289 -19.71 -2.23 42.46
CA PHE A 289 -19.45 -0.87 41.98
C PHE A 289 -19.92 -0.73 40.54
N PRO A 290 -20.91 0.15 40.24
CA PRO A 290 -21.55 0.24 38.92
C PRO A 290 -20.64 0.76 37.77
N PHE A 291 -19.43 1.23 38.07
CA PHE A 291 -18.55 1.88 37.07
C PHE A 291 -17.27 1.10 36.74
N ALA A 292 -17.09 -0.09 37.29
CA ALA A 292 -15.86 -0.89 37.10
C ALA A 292 -16.01 -2.04 36.05
N ALA A 293 -16.98 -1.94 35.18
CA ALA A 293 -17.23 -2.95 34.14
C ALA A 293 -16.07 -3.10 33.11
N GLY A 294 -14.99 -2.32 33.22
CA GLY A 294 -13.82 -2.40 32.35
C GLY A 294 -12.54 -3.00 32.95
N LEU A 295 -12.49 -3.22 34.27
CA LEU A 295 -11.27 -3.66 34.98
C LEU A 295 -11.39 -5.08 35.59
N GLY A 296 -12.60 -5.63 35.69
CA GLY A 296 -12.81 -7.04 36.04
C GLY A 296 -12.55 -7.90 34.81
N GLY A 297 -11.42 -8.61 34.75
CA GLY A 297 -11.16 -9.58 33.69
C GLY A 297 -12.35 -10.50 33.53
N ASN A 298 -12.80 -10.72 32.26
CA ASN A 298 -13.83 -11.67 31.96
C ASN A 298 -13.45 -13.04 32.57
N MET A 299 -14.37 -13.79 33.14
CA MET A 299 -14.16 -15.13 33.69
C MET A 299 -13.34 -16.03 32.75
N GLU A 300 -13.53 -15.91 31.47
CA GLU A 300 -12.76 -16.62 30.43
C GLU A 300 -11.27 -16.23 30.44
N GLN A 301 -10.95 -14.94 30.63
CA GLN A 301 -9.58 -14.48 30.75
C GLN A 301 -8.90 -15.06 32.00
N MET A 302 -9.58 -15.01 33.15
CA MET A 302 -9.07 -15.59 34.39
C MET A 302 -8.84 -17.10 34.25
N LYS A 303 -9.81 -17.82 33.67
CA LYS A 303 -9.68 -19.25 33.37
C LYS A 303 -8.43 -19.55 32.53
N ARG A 304 -8.15 -18.76 31.48
CA ARG A 304 -6.94 -18.93 30.66
C ARG A 304 -5.67 -18.69 31.44
N ARG A 305 -5.64 -17.68 32.31
CA ARG A 305 -4.48 -17.39 33.20
C ARG A 305 -4.21 -18.58 34.11
N ILE A 306 -5.22 -19.06 34.83
CA ILE A 306 -5.08 -20.19 35.78
C ILE A 306 -4.66 -21.48 35.06
N ILE A 307 -5.24 -21.80 33.89
CA ILE A 307 -4.82 -22.97 33.11
C ILE A 307 -3.34 -22.83 32.68
N ASN A 308 -2.91 -21.63 32.28
CA ASN A 308 -1.50 -21.41 31.92
C ASN A 308 -0.56 -21.58 33.11
N ILE A 309 -0.96 -21.11 34.30
CA ILE A 309 -0.16 -21.26 35.55
C ILE A 309 -0.07 -22.74 35.94
N ALA A 310 -1.20 -23.44 36.00
CA ALA A 310 -1.27 -24.85 36.36
C ALA A 310 -0.55 -25.80 35.39
N SER A 311 -0.45 -25.41 34.12
CA SER A 311 0.25 -26.18 33.06
C SER A 311 1.66 -25.64 32.74
N TYR A 312 2.16 -24.71 33.52
CA TYR A 312 3.46 -24.10 33.24
C TYR A 312 4.60 -25.07 33.54
N GLU A 313 5.44 -25.24 32.54
CA GLU A 313 6.73 -25.97 32.66
C GLU A 313 7.86 -25.09 32.10
N LYS A 314 9.01 -25.17 32.72
CA LYS A 314 10.20 -24.48 32.20
C LYS A 314 10.56 -25.02 30.83
N PRO A 315 10.59 -24.18 29.78
CA PRO A 315 10.76 -24.68 28.41
C PRO A 315 12.15 -25.25 28.19
N THR A 316 12.23 -26.46 27.63
CA THR A 316 13.46 -27.09 27.19
C THR A 316 14.08 -26.35 26.00
N PHE A 317 15.38 -26.54 25.75
CA PHE A 317 16.08 -25.91 24.61
C PHE A 317 15.41 -26.24 23.27
N MET A 318 15.03 -27.49 23.05
CA MET A 318 14.31 -27.91 21.82
C MET A 318 12.93 -27.24 21.67
N LYS A 319 12.19 -27.07 22.77
CA LYS A 319 10.90 -26.36 22.76
C LYS A 319 11.08 -24.87 22.41
N ARG A 320 12.20 -24.24 22.83
CA ARG A 320 12.55 -22.86 22.43
C ARG A 320 12.84 -22.74 20.94
N ILE A 321 13.65 -23.67 20.37
CA ILE A 321 13.96 -23.67 18.94
C ILE A 321 12.68 -23.84 18.12
N LYS A 322 11.86 -24.88 18.41
CA LYS A 322 10.58 -25.11 17.72
C LYS A 322 9.66 -23.88 17.80
N GLY A 323 9.61 -23.23 18.96
CA GLY A 323 8.85 -21.99 19.16
C GLY A 323 9.38 -20.83 18.33
N MET A 324 10.69 -20.66 18.24
CA MET A 324 11.30 -19.61 17.42
C MET A 324 11.06 -19.85 15.93
N THR A 325 11.18 -21.09 15.45
CA THR A 325 10.87 -21.46 14.06
C THR A 325 9.40 -21.19 13.73
N ALA A 326 8.46 -21.60 14.61
CA ALA A 326 7.03 -21.34 14.42
C ALA A 326 6.72 -19.83 14.44
N PHE A 327 7.37 -19.06 15.32
CA PHE A 327 7.24 -17.61 15.35
C PHE A 327 7.73 -16.96 14.05
N MET A 328 8.94 -17.31 13.59
CA MET A 328 9.52 -16.78 12.35
C MET A 328 8.68 -17.14 11.12
N LEU A 329 8.20 -18.39 11.03
CA LEU A 329 7.32 -18.83 9.95
C LEU A 329 6.02 -18.00 9.91
N THR A 330 5.39 -17.80 11.08
CA THR A 330 4.18 -16.97 11.19
C THR A 330 4.47 -15.52 10.85
N ALA A 331 5.61 -14.97 11.28
CA ALA A 331 6.01 -13.59 10.99
C ALA A 331 6.24 -13.38 9.47
N VAL A 332 6.96 -14.29 8.81
CA VAL A 332 7.19 -14.23 7.35
C VAL A 332 5.86 -14.33 6.60
N LEU A 333 4.97 -15.25 7.02
CA LEU A 333 3.63 -15.37 6.43
C LEU A 333 2.85 -14.07 6.53
N LEU A 334 2.80 -13.45 7.72
CA LEU A 334 2.05 -12.21 7.94
C LEU A 334 2.65 -11.02 7.19
N LEU A 335 3.97 -10.89 7.19
CA LEU A 335 4.68 -9.82 6.47
C LEU A 335 4.56 -9.97 4.95
N GLY A 336 4.43 -11.19 4.44
CA GLY A 336 4.15 -11.46 3.03
C GLY A 336 2.84 -10.85 2.52
N PHE A 337 1.90 -10.55 3.43
CA PHE A 337 0.66 -9.85 3.10
C PHE A 337 0.76 -8.31 3.15
N ALA A 338 1.89 -7.75 3.58
CA ALA A 338 2.05 -6.30 3.71
C ALA A 338 1.82 -5.52 2.39
N PRO A 339 2.29 -5.98 1.21
CA PRO A 339 2.01 -5.32 -0.07
C PRO A 339 0.53 -5.22 -0.38
N PHE A 340 -0.27 -6.23 0.00
CA PHE A 340 -1.71 -6.32 -0.29
C PHE A 340 -2.59 -5.37 0.52
N ILE A 341 -2.07 -4.83 1.62
CA ILE A 341 -2.81 -3.90 2.50
C ILE A 341 -2.33 -2.45 2.38
N SER A 342 -1.42 -2.16 1.44
CA SER A 342 -0.99 -0.80 1.17
C SER A 342 -2.00 -0.08 0.26
N THR A 343 -2.57 1.01 0.72
CA THR A 343 -3.44 1.86 -0.11
C THR A 343 -2.65 2.62 -1.17
N TYR A 344 -1.33 2.62 -1.07
CA TYR A 344 -0.40 3.27 -1.98
C TYR A 344 0.33 2.28 -2.91
N ALA A 345 0.28 0.96 -2.62
CA ALA A 345 1.04 -0.05 -3.35
C ALA A 345 0.43 -0.44 -4.71
N ALA A 346 -0.81 -0.05 -4.97
CA ALA A 346 -1.52 -0.34 -6.21
C ALA A 346 -1.95 0.96 -6.89
N ASP A 347 -1.14 2.00 -6.84
CA ASP A 347 -1.35 3.10 -7.74
C ASP A 347 -0.63 2.77 -9.04
N GLY A 348 -1.33 2.05 -9.95
CA GLY A 348 -0.94 1.90 -11.35
C GLY A 348 -0.87 3.24 -12.08
N SER A 349 -1.07 4.37 -11.36
CA SER A 349 -0.96 5.73 -11.87
C SER A 349 0.49 6.13 -12.17
N HIS A 350 1.49 5.41 -11.69
CA HIS A 350 2.88 5.70 -12.02
C HIS A 350 3.61 4.48 -12.57
N TYR A 351 4.32 4.69 -13.66
CA TYR A 351 5.22 3.70 -14.23
C TYR A 351 6.44 3.49 -13.34
N GLN A 352 6.79 2.23 -13.11
CA GLN A 352 7.96 1.84 -12.31
C GLN A 352 9.21 1.77 -13.21
N TRP A 353 9.78 2.93 -13.52
CA TRP A 353 10.99 3.00 -14.33
C TRP A 353 12.26 2.91 -13.48
N ASP A 354 13.19 2.03 -13.88
CA ASP A 354 14.49 1.89 -13.20
C ASP A 354 15.52 2.85 -13.78
N SER A 355 15.50 4.09 -13.30
CA SER A 355 16.45 5.13 -13.71
C SER A 355 17.90 4.86 -13.31
N SER A 356 18.18 3.85 -12.47
CA SER A 356 19.53 3.55 -12.01
C SER A 356 20.39 2.82 -13.05
N SER A 357 19.76 2.20 -14.04
CA SER A 357 20.41 1.51 -15.16
C SER A 357 20.59 2.41 -16.39
N GLU A 358 20.00 3.62 -16.39
CA GLU A 358 19.91 4.50 -17.53
C GLU A 358 20.80 5.75 -17.39
N ASN A 359 21.24 6.29 -18.54
CA ASN A 359 21.98 7.57 -18.58
C ASN A 359 20.96 8.73 -18.59
N VAL A 360 20.60 9.24 -17.41
CA VAL A 360 19.53 10.22 -17.23
C VAL A 360 20.06 11.59 -16.84
N SER A 361 19.63 12.61 -17.56
CA SER A 361 19.81 14.03 -17.25
C SER A 361 18.47 14.64 -16.84
N TYR A 362 18.41 15.24 -15.66
CA TYR A 362 17.25 16.02 -15.22
C TYR A 362 17.41 17.47 -15.65
N VAL A 363 16.46 17.97 -16.45
CA VAL A 363 16.50 19.31 -17.02
C VAL A 363 15.34 20.16 -16.47
N ASP A 364 15.61 21.41 -16.15
CA ASP A 364 14.54 22.34 -15.75
C ASP A 364 14.04 23.10 -16.98
N LEU A 365 12.85 22.72 -17.43
CA LEU A 365 12.15 23.32 -18.56
C LEU A 365 10.85 24.03 -18.15
N SER A 366 10.68 24.32 -16.85
CA SER A 366 9.46 24.92 -16.30
C SER A 366 9.04 26.22 -16.99
N THR A 367 10.00 26.97 -17.53
CA THR A 367 9.72 28.23 -18.27
C THR A 367 8.91 28.02 -19.56
N TYR A 368 8.96 26.84 -20.16
CA TYR A 368 8.18 26.51 -21.36
C TYR A 368 6.75 26.08 -21.04
N PHE A 369 6.54 25.51 -19.84
CA PHE A 369 5.25 24.99 -19.41
C PHE A 369 4.29 26.07 -18.89
N GLY A 370 4.81 27.22 -18.40
CA GLY A 370 3.99 28.32 -17.92
C GLY A 370 3.11 27.92 -16.73
N GLU A 371 1.77 27.89 -16.95
CA GLU A 371 0.79 27.49 -15.92
C GLU A 371 0.38 26.00 -16.02
N TYR A 372 0.91 25.25 -16.98
CA TYR A 372 0.63 23.82 -17.12
C TYR A 372 1.49 22.99 -16.18
N GLU A 373 0.87 21.98 -15.55
CA GLU A 373 1.58 20.87 -14.92
C GLU A 373 1.89 19.82 -16.00
N GLY A 374 3.08 19.22 -15.97
CA GLY A 374 3.39 18.20 -16.96
C GLY A 374 4.86 17.84 -17.07
N SER A 375 5.20 17.12 -18.12
CA SER A 375 6.54 16.58 -18.33
C SER A 375 6.93 16.63 -19.81
N PHE A 376 8.23 16.79 -20.04
CA PHE A 376 8.90 16.55 -21.31
C PHE A 376 9.95 15.47 -21.11
N VAL A 377 9.88 14.43 -21.95
CA VAL A 377 10.84 13.33 -22.01
C VAL A 377 11.44 13.28 -23.39
N LEU A 378 12.78 13.24 -23.45
CA LEU A 378 13.55 13.08 -24.68
C LEU A 378 14.52 11.92 -24.51
N TYR A 379 14.56 11.02 -25.49
CA TYR A 379 15.55 9.95 -25.60
C TYR A 379 16.38 10.12 -26.87
N ASP A 380 17.68 10.21 -26.68
CA ASP A 380 18.72 10.30 -27.71
C ASP A 380 19.25 8.89 -27.98
N LEU A 381 18.90 8.31 -29.13
CA LEU A 381 19.20 6.92 -29.45
C LEU A 381 20.70 6.66 -29.61
N GLU A 382 21.45 7.56 -30.28
CA GLU A 382 22.88 7.36 -30.52
C GLU A 382 23.69 7.37 -29.22
N ASN A 383 23.34 8.27 -28.30
CA ASN A 383 24.05 8.44 -27.05
C ASN A 383 23.47 7.59 -25.90
N ASP A 384 22.39 6.87 -26.14
CA ASP A 384 21.63 6.13 -25.11
C ASP A 384 21.37 6.99 -23.88
N ALA A 385 20.80 8.20 -24.11
CA ALA A 385 20.69 9.23 -23.08
C ALA A 385 19.28 9.82 -22.98
N TRP A 386 18.81 9.91 -21.76
CA TRP A 386 17.51 10.47 -21.43
C TRP A 386 17.64 11.87 -20.87
N SER A 387 16.79 12.79 -21.34
CA SER A 387 16.61 14.12 -20.78
C SER A 387 15.17 14.28 -20.31
N ILE A 388 14.97 14.48 -19.01
CA ILE A 388 13.64 14.46 -18.40
C ILE A 388 13.40 15.73 -17.60
N HIS A 389 12.29 16.42 -17.94
CA HIS A 389 11.70 17.45 -17.12
C HIS A 389 10.57 16.85 -16.29
N ASP A 390 10.57 17.09 -14.97
CA ASP A 390 9.59 16.62 -13.99
C ASP A 390 9.37 15.09 -14.02
N MET A 391 10.23 14.38 -13.30
CA MET A 391 10.18 12.92 -13.20
C MET A 391 8.89 12.39 -12.60
N GLU A 392 8.20 13.16 -11.75
CA GLU A 392 6.92 12.74 -11.17
C GLU A 392 5.86 12.65 -12.27
N HIS A 393 5.73 13.68 -13.11
CA HIS A 393 4.83 13.68 -14.25
C HIS A 393 5.32 12.78 -15.38
N ALA A 394 6.64 12.61 -15.57
CA ALA A 394 7.20 11.71 -16.59
C ALA A 394 6.80 10.24 -16.37
N THR A 395 6.58 9.83 -15.12
CA THR A 395 6.12 8.50 -14.75
C THR A 395 4.62 8.42 -14.51
N LEU A 396 3.92 9.54 -14.43
CA LEU A 396 2.47 9.57 -14.19
C LEU A 396 1.72 9.05 -15.41
N ARG A 397 0.92 8.01 -15.23
CA ARG A 397 0.05 7.45 -16.26
C ARG A 397 -1.25 8.23 -16.35
N VAL A 398 -1.52 8.83 -17.48
CA VAL A 398 -2.76 9.55 -17.81
C VAL A 398 -3.35 9.01 -19.11
N ALA A 399 -4.60 9.35 -19.43
CA ALA A 399 -5.24 8.84 -20.64
C ALA A 399 -4.47 9.26 -21.90
N PRO A 400 -4.19 8.32 -22.84
CA PRO A 400 -3.40 8.62 -24.04
C PRO A 400 -4.14 9.51 -25.04
N ASN A 401 -5.45 9.51 -24.98
CA ASN A 401 -6.27 10.19 -25.97
C ASN A 401 -5.88 9.80 -27.41
N SER A 402 -5.86 10.72 -28.32
CA SER A 402 -5.55 10.43 -29.73
C SER A 402 -4.13 9.98 -30.04
N THR A 403 -3.21 9.92 -29.05
CA THR A 403 -1.89 9.31 -29.27
C THR A 403 -1.98 7.78 -29.38
N TYR A 404 -3.00 7.16 -28.79
CA TYR A 404 -3.28 5.73 -28.88
C TYR A 404 -3.55 5.27 -30.31
N LYS A 405 -4.08 6.14 -31.16
CA LYS A 405 -4.42 5.85 -32.58
C LYS A 405 -3.24 5.33 -33.42
N ILE A 406 -1.99 5.59 -33.00
CA ILE A 406 -0.79 5.01 -33.62
C ILE A 406 -0.83 3.47 -33.54
N TYR A 407 -1.14 2.95 -32.35
CA TYR A 407 -1.15 1.51 -32.09
C TYR A 407 -2.46 0.86 -32.53
N ASP A 408 -3.58 1.56 -32.41
CA ASP A 408 -4.88 1.14 -32.91
C ASP A 408 -4.86 0.93 -34.44
N ALA A 409 -4.26 1.87 -35.17
CA ALA A 409 -4.01 1.71 -36.59
C ALA A 409 -3.16 0.46 -36.89
N LEU A 410 -2.12 0.24 -36.12
CA LEU A 410 -1.22 -0.91 -36.29
C LEU A 410 -1.96 -2.23 -36.08
N PHE A 411 -2.79 -2.32 -35.03
CA PHE A 411 -3.60 -3.51 -34.74
C PHE A 411 -4.63 -3.78 -35.88
N GLY A 412 -5.29 -2.72 -36.39
CA GLY A 412 -6.21 -2.84 -37.50
C GLY A 412 -5.54 -3.30 -38.80
N LEU A 413 -4.29 -2.91 -39.03
CA LEU A 413 -3.46 -3.36 -40.14
C LEU A 413 -3.02 -4.83 -40.00
N GLU A 414 -2.60 -5.26 -38.79
CA GLU A 414 -2.17 -6.64 -38.52
C GLU A 414 -3.31 -7.65 -38.69
N GLU A 415 -4.54 -7.27 -38.32
CA GLU A 415 -5.75 -8.11 -38.50
C GLU A 415 -6.42 -7.94 -39.85
N GLU A 416 -5.78 -7.25 -40.81
CA GLU A 416 -6.29 -6.99 -42.17
C GLU A 416 -7.68 -6.33 -42.19
N ILE A 417 -8.10 -5.64 -41.11
CA ILE A 417 -9.35 -4.85 -41.06
C ILE A 417 -9.23 -3.65 -41.98
N ILE A 418 -8.05 -3.05 -42.01
CA ILE A 418 -7.59 -2.08 -43.00
C ILE A 418 -6.25 -2.57 -43.56
N THR A 419 -5.92 -2.18 -44.78
CA THR A 419 -4.62 -2.50 -45.36
C THR A 419 -3.94 -1.23 -45.86
N PRO A 420 -2.60 -1.25 -46.09
CA PRO A 420 -1.91 -0.08 -46.65
C PRO A 420 -2.53 0.41 -47.99
N GLU A 421 -3.04 -0.51 -48.82
CA GLU A 421 -3.65 -0.21 -50.10
C GLU A 421 -5.13 0.18 -50.02
N ASN A 422 -5.83 -0.28 -48.95
CA ASN A 422 -7.26 -0.02 -48.78
C ASN A 422 -7.62 0.18 -47.30
N SER A 423 -7.57 1.41 -46.85
CA SER A 423 -7.95 1.83 -45.50
C SER A 423 -9.23 2.68 -45.49
N PHE A 424 -10.05 2.56 -46.54
CA PHE A 424 -11.28 3.34 -46.71
C PHE A 424 -12.38 2.82 -45.78
N ILE A 425 -12.98 3.72 -44.97
CA ILE A 425 -14.21 3.49 -44.21
C ILE A 425 -15.20 4.61 -44.57
N ALA A 426 -16.40 4.20 -44.99
CA ALA A 426 -17.45 5.15 -45.36
C ALA A 426 -18.00 5.86 -44.12
N TRP A 427 -18.30 7.14 -44.24
CA TRP A 427 -18.92 7.92 -43.18
C TRP A 427 -20.28 7.35 -42.77
N ASN A 428 -20.50 7.27 -41.48
CA ASN A 428 -21.73 6.71 -40.88
C ASN A 428 -22.96 7.63 -41.02
N GLY A 429 -22.79 8.87 -41.55
CA GLY A 429 -23.87 9.85 -41.73
C GLY A 429 -24.21 10.65 -40.45
N GLU A 430 -23.52 10.43 -39.35
CA GLU A 430 -23.67 11.23 -38.13
C GLU A 430 -23.00 12.60 -38.28
N THR A 431 -23.55 13.63 -37.63
CA THR A 431 -22.95 14.96 -37.65
C THR A 431 -22.02 15.17 -36.46
N TYR A 432 -20.75 15.38 -36.75
CA TYR A 432 -19.70 15.66 -35.75
C TYR A 432 -19.36 17.15 -35.69
N PRO A 433 -18.80 17.65 -34.58
CA PRO A 433 -18.46 19.08 -34.43
C PRO A 433 -17.38 19.58 -35.41
N PHE A 434 -16.54 18.67 -35.91
CA PHE A 434 -15.45 18.99 -36.83
C PHE A 434 -15.86 18.65 -38.27
N GLU A 435 -15.78 19.62 -39.19
CA GLU A 435 -16.20 19.43 -40.59
C GLU A 435 -15.46 18.27 -41.27
N ALA A 436 -14.15 18.11 -40.98
CA ALA A 436 -13.32 17.03 -41.51
C ALA A 436 -13.78 15.61 -41.08
N TRP A 437 -14.59 15.51 -40.02
CA TRP A 437 -15.13 14.23 -39.57
C TRP A 437 -16.41 13.79 -40.28
N ASN A 438 -17.05 14.72 -40.99
CA ASN A 438 -18.33 14.50 -41.70
C ASN A 438 -18.11 14.08 -43.16
N ALA A 439 -17.18 13.17 -43.39
CA ALA A 439 -16.82 12.67 -44.72
C ALA A 439 -16.23 11.26 -44.62
N ASP A 440 -16.23 10.52 -45.70
CA ASP A 440 -15.52 9.25 -45.82
C ASP A 440 -14.04 9.42 -45.46
N GLN A 441 -13.45 8.42 -44.82
CA GLN A 441 -12.08 8.48 -44.30
C GLN A 441 -11.21 7.38 -44.89
N THR A 442 -9.92 7.69 -45.00
CA THR A 442 -8.82 6.73 -45.10
C THR A 442 -7.98 6.82 -43.86
N LEU A 443 -7.09 5.88 -43.61
CA LEU A 443 -6.17 5.92 -42.45
C LEU A 443 -5.39 7.26 -42.40
N GLN A 444 -4.92 7.74 -43.58
CA GLN A 444 -4.19 9.02 -43.65
C GLN A 444 -5.06 10.20 -43.22
N SER A 445 -6.29 10.32 -43.75
CA SER A 445 -7.18 11.45 -43.43
C SER A 445 -7.68 11.36 -41.99
N ALA A 446 -7.99 10.16 -41.51
CA ALA A 446 -8.43 9.92 -40.16
C ALA A 446 -7.34 10.22 -39.10
N MET A 447 -6.07 9.84 -39.38
CA MET A 447 -4.93 10.15 -38.51
C MET A 447 -4.66 11.65 -38.48
N ASN A 448 -4.64 12.32 -39.64
CA ASN A 448 -4.38 13.77 -39.76
C ASN A 448 -5.43 14.61 -39.03
N SER A 449 -6.71 14.26 -39.19
CA SER A 449 -7.83 14.97 -38.56
C SER A 449 -8.25 14.38 -37.22
N SER A 450 -7.54 13.37 -36.75
CA SER A 450 -7.80 12.70 -35.48
C SER A 450 -9.24 12.21 -35.31
N VAL A 451 -9.82 11.60 -36.36
CA VAL A 451 -11.22 11.20 -36.46
C VAL A 451 -11.53 10.02 -35.57
N ASN A 452 -12.25 10.22 -34.47
CA ASN A 452 -12.51 9.17 -33.47
C ASN A 452 -13.34 8.03 -34.03
N TRP A 453 -14.46 8.33 -34.74
CA TRP A 453 -15.36 7.30 -35.22
C TRP A 453 -14.70 6.31 -36.21
N TYR A 454 -13.63 6.72 -36.90
CA TYR A 454 -12.87 5.83 -37.78
C TYR A 454 -12.16 4.74 -36.95
N PHE A 455 -11.47 5.14 -35.91
CA PHE A 455 -10.75 4.23 -35.02
C PHE A 455 -11.70 3.40 -34.14
N GLU A 456 -12.81 3.99 -33.68
CA GLU A 456 -13.89 3.26 -33.01
C GLU A 456 -14.44 2.13 -33.90
N SER A 457 -14.57 2.38 -35.22
CA SER A 457 -15.00 1.36 -36.21
C SER A 457 -13.94 0.27 -36.41
N VAL A 458 -12.66 0.60 -36.33
CA VAL A 458 -11.56 -0.39 -36.33
C VAL A 458 -11.60 -1.23 -35.05
N ASP A 459 -11.72 -0.60 -33.89
CA ASP A 459 -11.85 -1.25 -32.58
C ASP A 459 -13.04 -2.23 -32.53
N GLU A 460 -14.21 -1.81 -33.05
CA GLU A 460 -15.40 -2.67 -33.10
C GLU A 460 -15.17 -3.95 -33.93
N GLN A 461 -14.41 -3.85 -35.01
CA GLN A 461 -14.09 -4.99 -35.88
C GLN A 461 -12.99 -5.88 -35.26
N LEU A 462 -12.00 -5.28 -34.58
CA LEU A 462 -10.97 -5.99 -33.83
C LEU A 462 -11.58 -6.81 -32.70
N GLY A 463 -12.49 -6.20 -31.92
CA GLY A 463 -13.10 -6.75 -30.74
C GLY A 463 -12.18 -6.72 -29.51
N ALA A 464 -12.80 -6.62 -28.33
CA ALA A 464 -12.10 -6.41 -27.06
C ALA A 464 -11.02 -7.46 -26.73
N ALA A 465 -11.21 -8.71 -27.15
CA ALA A 465 -10.24 -9.78 -26.87
C ALA A 465 -8.92 -9.59 -27.64
N ASN A 466 -8.98 -9.22 -28.93
CA ASN A 466 -7.79 -9.00 -29.74
C ASN A 466 -7.07 -7.73 -29.28
N ILE A 467 -7.82 -6.65 -28.99
CA ILE A 467 -7.25 -5.41 -28.44
C ILE A 467 -6.52 -5.68 -27.13
N SER A 468 -7.13 -6.41 -26.18
CA SER A 468 -6.49 -6.77 -24.91
C SER A 468 -5.19 -7.54 -25.14
N ASN A 469 -5.20 -8.52 -26.06
CA ASN A 469 -4.01 -9.31 -26.37
C ASN A 469 -2.87 -8.42 -26.93
N TYR A 470 -3.18 -7.52 -27.87
CA TYR A 470 -2.17 -6.62 -28.44
C TYR A 470 -1.63 -5.63 -27.41
N ILE A 471 -2.50 -5.04 -26.59
CA ILE A 471 -2.11 -4.10 -25.53
C ILE A 471 -1.18 -4.80 -24.52
N GLU A 472 -1.49 -6.04 -24.11
CA GLU A 472 -0.62 -6.85 -23.25
C GLU A 472 0.69 -7.23 -23.94
N GLU A 473 0.65 -7.61 -25.22
CA GLU A 473 1.85 -8.03 -25.98
C GLU A 473 2.85 -6.89 -26.15
N ILE A 474 2.38 -5.68 -26.43
CA ILE A 474 3.25 -4.52 -26.55
C ILE A 474 3.57 -3.88 -25.19
N GLY A 475 2.86 -4.24 -24.10
CA GLY A 475 3.00 -3.65 -22.78
C GLY A 475 2.55 -2.18 -22.75
N TYR A 476 1.37 -1.87 -23.27
CA TYR A 476 0.88 -0.50 -23.38
C TYR A 476 0.37 0.02 -22.03
N GLY A 477 1.16 0.83 -21.37
CA GLY A 477 0.76 1.56 -20.17
C GLY A 477 0.26 0.66 -19.03
N ASN A 478 -0.98 0.90 -18.58
CA ASN A 478 -1.62 0.10 -17.53
C ASN A 478 -2.42 -1.12 -18.04
N GLU A 479 -2.42 -1.37 -19.35
CA GLU A 479 -3.07 -2.50 -20.03
C GLU A 479 -4.59 -2.63 -19.74
N ASN A 480 -5.23 -1.56 -19.28
CA ASN A 480 -6.60 -1.58 -18.80
C ASN A 480 -7.61 -1.01 -19.81
N ILE A 481 -8.41 -1.89 -20.41
CA ILE A 481 -9.51 -1.54 -21.34
C ILE A 481 -10.90 -1.76 -20.72
N SER A 482 -11.04 -1.79 -19.39
CA SER A 482 -12.30 -2.10 -18.69
C SER A 482 -13.36 -0.99 -18.76
N GLY A 483 -13.04 0.17 -19.30
CA GLY A 483 -13.98 1.27 -19.52
C GLY A 483 -15.00 0.97 -20.62
N ASP A 484 -15.77 2.00 -21.00
CA ASP A 484 -16.62 1.92 -22.19
C ASP A 484 -15.75 1.61 -23.41
N PHE A 485 -16.07 0.52 -24.11
CA PHE A 485 -15.27 -0.01 -25.20
C PHE A 485 -15.07 0.98 -26.36
N SER A 486 -16.00 1.89 -26.56
CA SER A 486 -15.86 2.95 -27.57
C SER A 486 -14.93 4.10 -27.14
N THR A 487 -14.64 4.22 -25.84
CA THR A 487 -13.95 5.40 -25.29
C THR A 487 -12.85 5.07 -24.27
N TYR A 488 -12.43 3.79 -24.15
CA TYR A 488 -11.48 3.35 -23.13
C TYR A 488 -10.13 4.08 -23.14
N TRP A 489 -9.74 4.65 -24.27
CA TRP A 489 -8.52 5.45 -24.47
C TRP A 489 -8.72 6.98 -24.33
N MET A 490 -9.99 7.46 -24.18
CA MET A 490 -10.36 8.87 -24.06
C MET A 490 -10.75 9.21 -22.61
N GLU A 491 -9.84 9.78 -21.82
CA GLU A 491 -10.02 10.14 -20.38
C GLU A 491 -10.72 9.03 -19.54
N SER A 492 -10.41 7.78 -19.85
CA SER A 492 -11.05 6.60 -19.28
C SER A 492 -10.02 5.63 -18.66
N SER A 493 -10.17 4.31 -18.87
CA SER A 493 -9.42 3.27 -18.15
C SER A 493 -7.98 3.06 -18.64
N LEU A 494 -7.73 3.18 -19.96
CA LEU A 494 -6.39 3.01 -20.51
C LEU A 494 -5.52 4.24 -20.22
N LYS A 495 -4.34 4.01 -19.66
CA LYS A 495 -3.43 5.08 -19.23
C LYS A 495 -1.98 4.72 -19.52
N ILE A 496 -1.18 5.71 -19.86
CA ILE A 496 0.24 5.58 -20.20
C ILE A 496 1.02 6.79 -19.70
N SER A 497 2.29 6.62 -19.37
CA SER A 497 3.17 7.71 -18.97
C SER A 497 4.02 8.23 -20.13
N PRO A 498 4.57 9.46 -20.02
CA PRO A 498 5.48 10.00 -21.04
C PRO A 498 6.70 9.11 -21.31
N ILE A 499 7.29 8.48 -20.30
CA ILE A 499 8.42 7.56 -20.49
C ILE A 499 7.99 6.33 -21.29
N GLU A 500 6.84 5.70 -20.94
CA GLU A 500 6.32 4.54 -21.69
C GLU A 500 6.00 4.88 -23.15
N GLN A 501 5.52 6.10 -23.43
CA GLN A 501 5.31 6.56 -24.80
C GLN A 501 6.61 6.58 -25.61
N VAL A 502 7.70 7.10 -25.00
CA VAL A 502 9.02 7.14 -25.65
C VAL A 502 9.57 5.74 -25.87
N GLU A 503 9.47 4.85 -24.87
CA GLU A 503 9.90 3.45 -24.99
C GLU A 503 9.14 2.71 -26.09
N LEU A 504 7.82 2.89 -26.17
CA LEU A 504 6.99 2.27 -27.21
C LEU A 504 7.27 2.82 -28.59
N LEU A 505 7.47 4.14 -28.75
CA LEU A 505 7.87 4.74 -30.02
C LEU A 505 9.23 4.24 -30.49
N THR A 506 10.17 4.06 -29.59
CA THR A 506 11.49 3.46 -29.89
C THR A 506 11.34 2.03 -30.39
N ARG A 507 10.48 1.23 -29.73
CA ARG A 507 10.18 -0.15 -30.13
C ARG A 507 9.41 -0.22 -31.46
N LEU A 508 8.54 0.74 -31.75
CA LEU A 508 7.85 0.87 -33.04
C LEU A 508 8.84 1.17 -34.16
N GLN A 509 9.70 2.16 -33.97
CA GLN A 509 10.64 2.63 -34.99
C GLN A 509 11.63 1.53 -35.40
N ASN A 510 12.18 0.76 -34.46
CA ASN A 510 13.12 -0.33 -34.71
C ASN A 510 12.43 -1.70 -34.95
N ASN A 511 11.11 -1.72 -34.98
CA ASN A 511 10.27 -2.91 -35.11
C ASN A 511 10.55 -4.04 -34.11
N SER A 512 10.96 -3.72 -32.88
CA SER A 512 11.08 -4.72 -31.82
C SER A 512 9.72 -5.13 -31.22
N LEU A 513 8.62 -4.55 -31.68
CA LEU A 513 7.27 -4.99 -31.39
C LEU A 513 6.88 -6.28 -32.15
N GLY A 514 7.56 -6.58 -33.29
CA GLY A 514 7.38 -7.82 -34.03
C GLY A 514 6.23 -7.81 -35.05
N PHE A 515 5.74 -6.62 -35.41
CA PHE A 515 4.68 -6.44 -36.43
C PHE A 515 5.22 -6.53 -37.87
N ALA A 516 4.35 -6.70 -38.85
CA ALA A 516 4.73 -6.72 -40.27
C ALA A 516 5.39 -5.40 -40.68
N PRO A 517 6.58 -5.42 -41.33
CA PRO A 517 7.27 -4.19 -41.71
C PRO A 517 6.45 -3.24 -42.59
N GLU A 518 5.59 -3.75 -43.47
CA GLU A 518 4.68 -2.97 -44.27
C GLU A 518 3.66 -2.19 -43.43
N ASN A 519 3.16 -2.78 -42.33
CA ASN A 519 2.20 -2.14 -41.44
C ASN A 519 2.88 -1.06 -40.59
N ILE A 520 4.10 -1.33 -40.10
CA ILE A 520 4.93 -0.31 -39.42
C ILE A 520 5.17 0.89 -40.35
N ASN A 521 5.53 0.65 -41.63
CA ASN A 521 5.78 1.71 -42.59
C ASN A 521 4.48 2.51 -42.89
N ALA A 522 3.35 1.83 -43.03
CA ALA A 522 2.07 2.51 -43.23
C ALA A 522 1.70 3.43 -42.06
N VAL A 523 1.97 3.00 -40.82
CA VAL A 523 1.77 3.85 -39.65
C VAL A 523 2.78 4.99 -39.61
N LYS A 524 4.06 4.76 -39.90
CA LYS A 524 5.07 5.84 -40.01
C LYS A 524 4.66 6.87 -41.05
N ASP A 525 4.21 6.47 -42.22
CA ASP A 525 3.77 7.38 -43.30
C ASP A 525 2.64 8.30 -42.84
N VAL A 526 1.64 7.77 -42.12
CA VAL A 526 0.47 8.57 -41.69
C VAL A 526 0.73 9.49 -40.50
N ILE A 527 1.80 9.26 -39.74
CA ILE A 527 2.23 10.16 -38.65
C ILE A 527 3.40 11.06 -39.05
N CYS A 528 3.85 11.00 -40.33
CA CYS A 528 4.88 11.89 -40.85
C CYS A 528 4.34 13.32 -40.96
N LEU A 529 4.93 14.26 -40.25
CA LEU A 529 4.53 15.67 -40.21
C LEU A 529 5.32 16.52 -41.20
N SER A 530 6.62 16.25 -41.37
CA SER A 530 7.46 16.94 -42.34
C SER A 530 8.71 16.11 -42.69
N SER A 531 9.20 16.28 -43.91
CA SER A 531 10.47 15.67 -44.35
C SER A 531 11.28 16.71 -45.12
N SER A 532 12.59 16.81 -44.78
CA SER A 532 13.52 17.75 -45.37
C SER A 532 14.93 17.16 -45.43
N ASP A 533 15.90 17.90 -45.99
CA ASP A 533 17.31 17.50 -45.99
C ASP A 533 17.90 17.39 -44.54
N ALA A 534 17.28 18.05 -43.55
CA ALA A 534 17.66 18.00 -42.15
C ALA A 534 17.18 16.72 -41.46
N GLY A 535 16.19 16.04 -42.01
CA GLY A 535 15.60 14.84 -41.42
C GLY A 535 14.09 14.74 -41.66
N THR A 536 13.48 13.74 -41.00
CA THR A 536 12.03 13.51 -41.05
C THR A 536 11.45 13.58 -39.62
N PHE A 537 10.35 14.33 -39.49
CA PHE A 537 9.67 14.56 -38.24
C PHE A 537 8.33 13.82 -38.22
N TYR A 538 8.17 12.97 -37.22
CA TYR A 538 6.98 12.17 -36.99
C TYR A 538 6.33 12.57 -35.67
N GLY A 539 4.99 12.60 -35.64
CA GLY A 539 4.32 12.95 -34.40
C GLY A 539 2.80 12.80 -34.40
N LYS A 540 2.24 12.71 -33.21
CA LYS A 540 0.80 12.66 -33.00
C LYS A 540 0.41 13.43 -31.74
N THR A 541 -0.61 14.26 -31.86
CA THR A 541 -1.24 14.99 -30.77
C THR A 541 -2.36 14.19 -30.13
N GLY A 542 -2.65 14.47 -28.85
CA GLY A 542 -3.83 14.02 -28.14
C GLY A 542 -4.41 15.16 -27.30
N THR A 543 -5.73 15.24 -27.21
CA THR A 543 -6.43 16.18 -26.31
C THR A 543 -7.52 15.44 -25.58
N GLY A 544 -7.47 15.47 -24.26
CA GLY A 544 -8.47 14.91 -23.36
C GLY A 544 -9.44 15.98 -22.87
N ARG A 545 -10.73 15.68 -22.92
CA ARG A 545 -11.79 16.63 -22.56
C ARG A 545 -12.69 16.04 -21.46
N VAL A 546 -12.85 16.79 -20.36
CA VAL A 546 -13.75 16.45 -19.25
C VAL A 546 -14.68 17.65 -19.03
N ASP A 547 -15.98 17.40 -18.95
CA ASP A 547 -17.01 18.41 -18.74
C ASP A 547 -16.91 19.63 -19.70
N GLY A 548 -16.45 19.36 -20.93
CA GLY A 548 -16.30 20.37 -21.98
C GLY A 548 -15.02 21.20 -21.91
N GLN A 549 -14.13 20.93 -20.94
CA GLN A 549 -12.83 21.58 -20.80
C GLN A 549 -11.70 20.65 -21.29
N ASP A 550 -10.71 21.19 -21.95
CA ASP A 550 -9.52 20.48 -22.39
C ASP A 550 -8.52 20.41 -21.22
N VAL A 551 -8.37 19.23 -20.63
CA VAL A 551 -7.65 19.04 -19.36
C VAL A 551 -6.33 18.26 -19.47
N ASN A 552 -6.08 17.61 -20.62
CA ASN A 552 -4.95 16.72 -20.83
C ASN A 552 -4.45 16.81 -22.28
N GLY A 553 -3.31 17.44 -22.48
CA GLY A 553 -2.68 17.65 -23.78
C GLY A 553 -1.46 16.77 -23.98
N TRP A 554 -1.36 16.14 -25.15
CA TRP A 554 -0.24 15.31 -25.55
C TRP A 554 0.37 15.73 -26.87
N PHE A 555 1.69 15.66 -26.98
CA PHE A 555 2.41 15.56 -28.23
C PHE A 555 3.56 14.58 -28.10
N ILE A 556 3.51 13.51 -28.89
CA ILE A 556 4.53 12.45 -28.89
C ILE A 556 5.06 12.24 -30.30
N GLY A 557 6.28 11.79 -30.43
CA GLY A 557 6.87 11.55 -31.74
C GLY A 557 8.36 11.27 -31.70
N TYR A 558 8.97 11.32 -32.88
CA TYR A 558 10.40 11.18 -33.04
C TYR A 558 10.91 11.93 -34.27
N ILE A 559 12.22 12.22 -34.29
CA ILE A 559 12.91 12.91 -35.38
C ILE A 559 14.04 12.00 -35.84
N GLU A 560 13.98 11.60 -37.11
CA GLU A 560 15.06 10.86 -37.76
C GLU A 560 15.95 11.87 -38.52
N THR A 561 17.20 12.04 -38.08
CA THR A 561 18.24 12.78 -38.76
C THR A 561 19.21 11.84 -39.48
N ALA A 562 20.18 12.37 -40.23
CA ALA A 562 21.18 11.54 -40.91
C ALA A 562 22.02 10.69 -39.94
N ASP A 563 22.26 11.20 -38.75
CA ASP A 563 23.22 10.63 -37.78
C ASP A 563 22.54 10.09 -36.51
N ASN A 564 21.28 10.48 -36.21
CA ASN A 564 20.64 10.11 -34.96
C ASN A 564 19.11 10.07 -35.05
N THR A 565 18.47 9.43 -34.07
CA THR A 565 17.02 9.50 -33.86
C THR A 565 16.71 9.96 -32.43
N TYR A 566 15.86 10.98 -32.33
CA TYR A 566 15.42 11.55 -31.07
C TYR A 566 13.93 11.24 -30.85
N PHE A 567 13.61 10.55 -29.77
CA PHE A 567 12.22 10.24 -29.38
C PHE A 567 11.77 11.20 -28.29
N PHE A 568 10.54 11.69 -28.35
CA PHE A 568 10.03 12.62 -27.36
C PHE A 568 8.57 12.35 -26.98
N ALA A 569 8.22 12.76 -25.77
CA ALA A 569 6.84 12.82 -25.29
C ALA A 569 6.66 14.04 -24.39
N THR A 570 5.72 14.89 -24.74
CA THR A 570 5.23 16.00 -23.92
C THR A 570 3.82 15.72 -23.47
N ASN A 571 3.60 15.79 -22.16
CA ASN A 571 2.26 15.78 -21.58
C ASN A 571 2.06 17.03 -20.74
N ILE A 572 0.89 17.65 -20.87
CA ILE A 572 0.47 18.80 -20.07
C ILE A 572 -0.92 18.57 -19.49
N GLY A 573 -1.13 19.06 -18.27
CA GLY A 573 -2.41 19.04 -17.56
C GLY A 573 -2.77 20.40 -17.01
N ALA A 574 -4.06 20.74 -17.03
CA ALA A 574 -4.63 21.93 -16.39
C ALA A 574 -6.14 21.75 -16.17
N ASP A 575 -6.79 22.68 -15.47
CA ASP A 575 -8.24 22.68 -15.31
C ASP A 575 -8.96 23.02 -16.65
N SER A 576 -8.29 23.67 -17.58
CA SER A 576 -8.78 24.01 -18.91
C SER A 576 -7.60 24.34 -19.84
N ASP A 577 -7.84 24.32 -21.16
CA ASP A 577 -6.90 24.72 -22.22
C ASP A 577 -5.62 23.87 -22.32
N ALA A 578 -5.57 22.69 -21.70
CA ALA A 578 -4.49 21.73 -21.89
C ALA A 578 -4.71 20.92 -23.17
N THR A 579 -4.36 21.50 -24.31
CA THR A 579 -4.58 20.90 -25.64
C THR A 579 -3.32 20.24 -26.20
N GLY A 580 -3.50 19.31 -27.17
CA GLY A 580 -2.37 18.77 -27.94
C GLY A 580 -1.63 19.84 -28.75
N GLY A 581 -2.33 20.92 -29.13
CA GLY A 581 -1.72 22.09 -29.80
C GLY A 581 -0.71 22.78 -28.90
N ASN A 582 -1.10 23.08 -27.63
CA ASN A 582 -0.24 23.71 -26.66
C ASN A 582 0.98 22.80 -26.30
N ALA A 583 0.74 21.47 -26.17
CA ALA A 583 1.83 20.52 -26.00
C ALA A 583 2.81 20.53 -27.19
N THR A 584 2.31 20.72 -28.43
CA THR A 584 3.14 20.84 -29.62
C THR A 584 3.99 22.12 -29.58
N GLU A 585 3.41 23.27 -29.24
CA GLU A 585 4.14 24.54 -29.13
C GLU A 585 5.27 24.47 -28.11
N ILE A 586 5.02 23.88 -26.94
CA ILE A 586 6.02 23.63 -25.91
C ILE A 586 7.15 22.74 -26.45
N THR A 587 6.79 21.60 -27.06
CA THR A 587 7.75 20.66 -27.63
C THR A 587 8.65 21.31 -28.67
N MET A 588 8.05 22.03 -29.63
CA MET A 588 8.78 22.67 -30.71
C MET A 588 9.75 23.74 -30.19
N SER A 589 9.35 24.49 -29.19
CA SER A 589 10.21 25.49 -28.53
C SER A 589 11.42 24.83 -27.88
N ILE A 590 11.20 23.73 -27.14
CA ILE A 590 12.28 22.98 -26.47
C ILE A 590 13.23 22.36 -27.49
N LEU A 591 12.70 21.67 -28.51
CA LEU A 591 13.51 21.01 -29.57
C LEU A 591 14.35 22.03 -30.36
N SER A 592 13.78 23.23 -30.61
CA SER A 592 14.50 24.33 -31.28
C SER A 592 15.67 24.85 -30.42
N ASP A 593 15.44 25.06 -29.12
CA ASP A 593 16.48 25.55 -28.20
C ASP A 593 17.58 24.50 -27.94
N MET A 594 17.22 23.22 -27.99
CA MET A 594 18.17 22.11 -27.99
C MET A 594 18.90 21.92 -29.31
N ASN A 595 18.55 22.69 -30.38
CA ASN A 595 19.07 22.56 -31.74
C ASN A 595 18.87 21.20 -32.39
N ILE A 596 17.82 20.47 -31.98
CA ILE A 596 17.44 19.17 -32.55
C ILE A 596 16.57 19.37 -33.81
N TRP A 597 15.63 20.32 -33.78
CA TRP A 597 14.73 20.62 -34.88
C TRP A 597 14.45 22.13 -34.97
N LYS A 598 14.36 22.68 -36.21
CA LYS A 598 14.14 24.12 -36.46
C LYS A 598 13.00 24.34 -37.43
#